data_eefa6f1d055b4efbafffcf6942fccf3d
#
_entry.id   eefa6f1d055b4efbafffcf6942fccf3d
#
_cell.length_a   1.000
_cell.length_b   1.000
_cell.length_c   1.000
_cell.angle_alpha   90.00
_cell.angle_beta   90.00
_cell.angle_gamma   90.00
#
_symmetry.space_group_name_H-M   'P 1'
#
loop_
_entity.id
_entity.type
_entity.pdbx_description
1 polymer ?
#
loop_
_entity_poly.entity_id
_entity_poly.type
_entity_poly.pdbx_seq_one_letter_code
_entity_poly.pdbx_strand_id
1 'polypeptide(L)'
;VKGPIKPNQTIVTDGALSQYISGIMMAASRLEGVTNIELTNPKEIPFLVMTKQWLESLGVKLEISEDFKHIKVYGPTQMKAFDRTIPSDWEAVAFPLIAALLTDSEIVIDNVDNSGSQGDKAIVDVLKAVGADIEEDANTNSLIVRGGTKSRTPFGRLSTEKLENNELRVNISGFPDAICALAVASCFVEGTVILEDAAVCRKKETDRIAVLEKQLRELGADISSGDDYLKICGHSPLLPDGSKNPEFKIHGGTVESFDDHRIAMAFACLGLALSEGDSIVVKDAECCAVSFPKFYEVMQKINATFTTV
;
A
#
# COMPACT_ATOMS: atom_id res chain seq x y z
N VAL A 1 23.18 -16.00 7.19
CA VAL A 1 23.72 -14.84 7.92
C VAL A 1 24.60 -15.32 9.05
N LYS A 2 25.80 -14.76 9.20
CA LYS A 2 26.73 -15.09 10.29
C LYS A 2 27.04 -13.78 11.05
N GLY A 3 26.55 -13.67 12.27
CA GLY A 3 26.85 -12.56 13.18
C GLY A 3 28.06 -12.83 14.07
N PRO A 4 28.37 -11.93 15.03
CA PRO A 4 27.72 -10.63 15.26
C PRO A 4 28.24 -9.50 14.36
N ILE A 5 27.47 -8.40 14.25
CA ILE A 5 27.97 -7.15 13.71
C ILE A 5 29.06 -6.62 14.64
N LYS A 6 30.19 -6.23 14.10
CA LYS A 6 31.33 -5.74 14.90
C LYS A 6 31.31 -4.21 15.03
N PRO A 7 31.80 -3.66 16.13
CA PRO A 7 31.99 -2.21 16.28
C PRO A 7 32.86 -1.63 15.14
N ASN A 8 32.59 -0.38 14.76
CA ASN A 8 33.35 0.37 13.75
C ASN A 8 33.45 -0.32 12.38
N GLN A 9 32.40 -1.03 11.99
CA GLN A 9 32.34 -1.76 10.72
C GLN A 9 31.67 -0.93 9.63
N THR A 10 32.11 -1.15 8.38
CA THR A 10 31.37 -0.73 7.19
C THR A 10 30.60 -1.93 6.62
N ILE A 11 29.31 -1.74 6.38
CA ILE A 11 28.40 -2.73 5.79
C ILE A 11 27.98 -2.21 4.42
N VAL A 12 28.23 -2.97 3.37
CA VAL A 12 27.86 -2.64 1.99
C VAL A 12 26.75 -3.56 1.53
N THR A 13 25.63 -2.99 1.03
CA THR A 13 24.49 -3.76 0.52
C THR A 13 23.74 -2.95 -0.54
N ASP A 14 22.83 -3.58 -1.28
CA ASP A 14 22.08 -2.89 -2.32
C ASP A 14 21.04 -1.88 -1.78
N GLY A 15 20.44 -2.17 -0.63
CA GLY A 15 19.45 -1.30 0.00
C GLY A 15 18.08 -1.32 -0.66
N ALA A 16 17.78 -2.28 -1.52
CA ALA A 16 16.51 -2.36 -2.23
C ALA A 16 15.30 -2.67 -1.33
N LEU A 17 15.54 -3.32 -0.19
CA LEU A 17 14.53 -3.62 0.83
C LEU A 17 14.90 -2.91 2.14
N SER A 18 14.11 -1.92 2.50
CA SER A 18 14.35 -1.03 3.66
C SER A 18 14.38 -1.75 5.00
N GLN A 19 13.64 -2.85 5.15
CA GLN A 19 13.56 -3.61 6.41
C GLN A 19 14.93 -4.09 6.89
N TYR A 20 15.78 -4.55 5.97
CA TYR A 20 17.13 -5.01 6.33
C TYR A 20 18.02 -3.87 6.80
N ILE A 21 17.90 -2.71 6.15
CA ILE A 21 18.65 -1.51 6.51
C ILE A 21 18.18 -0.98 7.86
N SER A 22 16.87 -0.89 8.07
CA SER A 22 16.26 -0.49 9.34
C SER A 22 16.71 -1.41 10.48
N GLY A 23 16.73 -2.73 10.25
CA GLY A 23 17.24 -3.71 11.21
C GLY A 23 18.71 -3.49 11.56
N ILE A 24 19.56 -3.19 10.56
CA ILE A 24 20.98 -2.87 10.79
C ILE A 24 21.13 -1.55 11.57
N MET A 25 20.36 -0.50 11.23
CA MET A 25 20.39 0.79 11.94
C MET A 25 20.02 0.62 13.42
N MET A 26 18.97 -0.14 13.71
CA MET A 26 18.54 -0.45 15.09
C MET A 26 19.60 -1.25 15.84
N ALA A 27 20.18 -2.27 15.24
CA ALA A 27 21.26 -3.05 15.86
C ALA A 27 22.52 -2.22 16.10
N ALA A 28 22.92 -1.42 15.11
CA ALA A 28 24.10 -0.55 15.18
C ALA A 28 24.03 0.49 16.29
N SER A 29 22.82 0.99 16.61
CA SER A 29 22.62 1.94 17.72
C SER A 29 23.02 1.40 19.10
N ARG A 30 23.19 0.08 19.22
CA ARG A 30 23.59 -0.62 20.46
C ARG A 30 25.07 -0.97 20.49
N LEU A 31 25.79 -0.81 19.40
CA LEU A 31 27.21 -1.15 19.29
C LEU A 31 28.09 0.04 19.67
N GLU A 32 29.27 -0.26 20.21
CA GLU A 32 30.27 0.78 20.51
C GLU A 32 30.89 1.34 19.23
N GLY A 33 30.98 2.67 19.14
CA GLY A 33 31.64 3.39 18.02
C GLY A 33 30.70 3.76 16.88
N VAL A 34 31.17 3.69 15.64
CA VAL A 34 30.45 4.13 14.44
C VAL A 34 30.26 2.96 13.47
N THR A 35 29.02 2.65 13.14
CA THR A 35 28.72 1.72 12.04
C THR A 35 28.39 2.52 10.79
N ASN A 36 29.13 2.27 9.70
CA ASN A 36 28.86 2.83 8.39
C ASN A 36 28.03 1.83 7.57
N ILE A 37 27.00 2.31 6.89
CA ILE A 37 26.17 1.52 5.99
C ILE A 37 26.24 2.21 4.62
N GLU A 38 26.65 1.48 3.59
CA GLU A 38 26.77 1.96 2.21
C GLU A 38 25.77 1.21 1.34
N LEU A 39 24.87 1.97 0.69
CA LEU A 39 23.80 1.44 -0.16
C LEU A 39 24.09 1.75 -1.63
N THR A 40 24.03 0.74 -2.50
CA THR A 40 24.26 0.94 -3.94
C THR A 40 23.00 1.33 -4.70
N ASN A 41 21.82 0.90 -4.21
CA ASN A 41 20.53 1.16 -4.84
C ASN A 41 19.41 1.29 -3.80
N PRO A 42 19.42 2.33 -2.92
CA PRO A 42 18.41 2.49 -1.89
C PRO A 42 17.03 2.71 -2.51
N LYS A 43 16.05 1.95 -2.02
CA LYS A 43 14.64 2.05 -2.35
C LYS A 43 13.82 2.16 -1.05
N GLU A 44 12.52 2.34 -1.17
CA GLU A 44 11.62 2.44 -0.02
C GLU A 44 12.08 3.51 1.00
N ILE A 45 12.56 4.63 0.49
CA ILE A 45 13.16 5.73 1.27
C ILE A 45 12.28 6.20 2.45
N PRO A 46 10.95 6.33 2.32
CA PRO A 46 10.11 6.76 3.45
C PRO A 46 10.27 5.88 4.70
N PHE A 47 10.47 4.58 4.55
CA PHE A 47 10.68 3.66 5.67
C PHE A 47 12.04 3.87 6.36
N LEU A 48 13.08 4.25 5.59
CA LEU A 48 14.37 4.64 6.18
C LEU A 48 14.26 5.96 6.93
N VAL A 49 13.49 6.92 6.40
CA VAL A 49 13.18 8.20 7.06
C VAL A 49 12.43 7.95 8.37
N MET A 50 11.41 7.10 8.35
CA MET A 50 10.65 6.72 9.55
C MET A 50 11.55 6.09 10.60
N THR A 51 12.41 5.14 10.21
CA THR A 51 13.39 4.51 11.12
C THR A 51 14.36 5.54 11.71
N LYS A 52 14.86 6.47 10.89
CA LYS A 52 15.71 7.58 11.34
C LYS A 52 14.99 8.41 12.38
N GLN A 53 13.78 8.89 12.12
CA GLN A 53 13.00 9.72 13.01
C GLN A 53 12.74 9.04 14.36
N TRP A 54 12.39 7.74 14.35
CA TRP A 54 12.23 6.96 15.56
C TRP A 54 13.53 6.87 16.37
N LEU A 55 14.63 6.50 15.74
CA LEU A 55 15.94 6.37 16.41
C LEU A 55 16.41 7.71 16.98
N GLU A 56 16.30 8.81 16.24
CA GLU A 56 16.64 10.16 16.71
C GLU A 56 15.77 10.57 17.90
N SER A 57 14.46 10.26 17.87
CA SER A 57 13.56 10.56 18.99
C SER A 57 13.91 9.82 20.29
N LEU A 58 14.60 8.67 20.16
CA LEU A 58 15.11 7.88 21.28
C LEU A 58 16.52 8.29 21.70
N GLY A 59 17.11 9.28 21.03
CA GLY A 59 18.42 9.84 21.36
C GLY A 59 19.60 9.24 20.58
N VAL A 60 19.32 8.42 19.55
CA VAL A 60 20.38 7.88 18.68
C VAL A 60 20.89 8.99 17.76
N LYS A 61 22.21 9.15 17.68
CA LYS A 61 22.84 10.03 16.70
C LYS A 61 23.00 9.29 15.37
N LEU A 62 22.49 9.90 14.29
CA LEU A 62 22.52 9.39 12.92
C LEU A 62 22.99 10.48 11.96
N GLU A 63 23.69 10.08 10.92
CA GLU A 63 24.01 10.93 9.76
C GLU A 63 23.61 10.13 8.50
N ILE A 64 22.79 10.73 7.63
CA ILE A 64 22.34 10.12 6.38
C ILE A 64 22.58 11.13 5.26
N SER A 65 23.23 10.69 4.18
CA SER A 65 23.41 11.51 2.97
C SER A 65 22.07 11.79 2.28
N GLU A 66 21.97 12.88 1.51
CA GLU A 66 20.76 13.27 0.80
C GLU A 66 20.26 12.18 -0.19
N ASP A 67 21.21 11.44 -0.78
CA ASP A 67 20.92 10.34 -1.72
C ASP A 67 20.67 8.99 -1.01
N PHE A 68 20.65 8.98 0.32
CA PHE A 68 20.49 7.80 1.18
C PHE A 68 21.53 6.68 0.96
N LYS A 69 22.61 6.94 0.22
CA LYS A 69 23.66 5.93 -0.02
C LYS A 69 24.62 5.74 1.13
N HIS A 70 24.74 6.71 2.02
CA HIS A 70 25.67 6.67 3.15
C HIS A 70 24.93 6.96 4.46
N ILE A 71 24.95 5.99 5.36
CA ILE A 71 24.33 6.10 6.68
C ILE A 71 25.40 5.82 7.73
N LYS A 72 25.50 6.70 8.74
CA LYS A 72 26.35 6.49 9.91
C LYS A 72 25.47 6.42 11.15
N VAL A 73 25.65 5.37 11.92
CA VAL A 73 24.97 5.17 13.20
C VAL A 73 26.00 5.20 14.32
N TYR A 74 25.80 6.08 15.27
CA TYR A 74 26.67 6.25 16.44
C TYR A 74 26.09 5.54 17.65
N GLY A 75 26.85 4.68 18.30
CA GLY A 75 26.45 3.95 19.50
C GLY A 75 27.59 3.73 20.49
N PRO A 76 27.35 3.14 21.66
CA PRO A 76 26.05 2.68 22.13
C PRO A 76 25.18 3.85 22.61
N THR A 77 23.88 3.80 22.30
CA THR A 77 22.91 4.77 22.81
C THR A 77 22.09 4.16 23.93
N GLN A 78 22.00 4.83 25.07
CA GLN A 78 21.01 4.52 26.10
C GLN A 78 19.69 5.18 25.70
N MET A 79 18.82 4.38 25.07
CA MET A 79 17.53 4.86 24.61
C MET A 79 16.63 5.23 25.78
N LYS A 80 15.85 6.32 25.62
CA LYS A 80 14.85 6.75 26.59
C LYS A 80 13.58 5.93 26.45
N ALA A 81 12.94 5.63 27.57
CA ALA A 81 11.59 5.09 27.55
C ALA A 81 10.61 6.12 26.96
N PHE A 82 9.55 5.64 26.33
CA PHE A 82 8.50 6.48 25.78
C PHE A 82 7.12 5.87 26.05
N ASP A 83 6.11 6.75 26.05
CA ASP A 83 4.70 6.39 26.08
C ASP A 83 4.03 7.17 24.94
N ARG A 84 3.57 6.45 23.92
CA ARG A 84 3.01 7.03 22.70
C ARG A 84 1.88 6.15 22.15
N THR A 85 0.83 6.78 21.68
CA THR A 85 -0.15 6.11 20.82
C THR A 85 0.47 5.91 19.44
N ILE A 86 0.48 4.67 18.97
CA ILE A 86 0.93 4.36 17.62
C ILE A 86 -0.23 4.64 16.66
N PRO A 87 -0.01 5.43 15.60
CA PRO A 87 -1.05 5.70 14.60
C PRO A 87 -1.36 4.46 13.77
N SER A 88 -2.46 4.53 13.01
CA SER A 88 -2.83 3.48 12.07
C SER A 88 -1.74 3.31 11.01
N ASP A 89 -1.56 2.06 10.59
CA ASP A 89 -0.67 1.69 9.50
C ASP A 89 -1.34 1.99 8.16
N TRP A 90 -0.74 2.87 7.37
CA TRP A 90 -1.27 3.24 6.05
C TRP A 90 -1.30 2.10 5.05
N GLU A 91 -0.42 1.11 5.18
CA GLU A 91 -0.49 -0.10 4.37
C GLU A 91 -1.78 -0.89 4.65
N ALA A 92 -2.19 -0.95 5.93
CA ALA A 92 -3.45 -1.59 6.32
C ALA A 92 -4.67 -0.72 5.96
N VAL A 93 -4.57 0.62 6.11
CA VAL A 93 -5.61 1.59 5.76
C VAL A 93 -6.01 1.50 4.28
N ALA A 94 -5.09 1.15 3.39
CA ALA A 94 -5.34 1.04 1.95
C ALA A 94 -6.55 0.15 1.61
N PHE A 95 -6.78 -0.94 2.34
CA PHE A 95 -7.83 -1.92 2.01
C PHE A 95 -9.25 -1.43 2.37
N PRO A 96 -9.57 -1.00 3.61
CA PRO A 96 -10.87 -0.40 3.88
C PRO A 96 -11.11 0.87 3.06
N LEU A 97 -10.07 1.63 2.73
CA LEU A 97 -10.16 2.81 1.87
C LEU A 97 -10.67 2.44 0.48
N ILE A 98 -10.02 1.50 -0.22
CA ILE A 98 -10.48 1.09 -1.56
C ILE A 98 -11.84 0.40 -1.51
N ALA A 99 -12.11 -0.42 -0.49
CA ALA A 99 -13.41 -1.07 -0.32
C ALA A 99 -14.54 -0.03 -0.23
N ALA A 100 -14.34 1.05 0.54
CA ALA A 100 -15.32 2.12 0.65
C ALA A 100 -15.50 2.91 -0.66
N LEU A 101 -14.41 3.19 -1.38
CA LEU A 101 -14.48 3.90 -2.66
C LEU A 101 -15.23 3.11 -3.74
N LEU A 102 -15.08 1.79 -3.74
CA LEU A 102 -15.62 0.91 -4.77
C LEU A 102 -17.05 0.41 -4.47
N THR A 103 -17.59 0.74 -3.30
CA THR A 103 -18.94 0.35 -2.86
C THR A 103 -19.81 1.58 -2.58
N ASP A 104 -21.12 1.37 -2.37
CA ASP A 104 -22.05 2.46 -1.98
C ASP A 104 -21.97 2.71 -0.47
N SER A 105 -20.87 3.28 0.00
CA SER A 105 -20.58 3.43 1.42
C SER A 105 -19.93 4.76 1.80
N GLU A 106 -20.03 5.12 3.08
CA GLU A 106 -19.24 6.15 3.74
C GLU A 106 -18.63 5.54 5.00
N ILE A 107 -17.33 5.65 5.14
CA ILE A 107 -16.62 5.21 6.34
C ILE A 107 -15.72 6.31 6.89
N VAL A 108 -15.45 6.24 8.19
CA VAL A 108 -14.44 7.06 8.87
C VAL A 108 -13.33 6.14 9.38
N ILE A 109 -12.10 6.46 9.01
CA ILE A 109 -10.91 5.76 9.49
C ILE A 109 -10.18 6.69 10.45
N ASP A 110 -10.17 6.31 11.72
CA ASP A 110 -9.59 7.13 12.80
C ASP A 110 -8.10 6.82 13.03
N ASN A 111 -7.44 7.76 13.74
CA ASN A 111 -6.05 7.63 14.19
C ASN A 111 -5.06 7.45 13.03
N VAL A 112 -5.33 8.06 11.87
CA VAL A 112 -4.39 8.03 10.74
C VAL A 112 -3.16 8.87 11.01
N ASP A 113 -2.01 8.46 10.48
CA ASP A 113 -0.76 9.20 10.59
C ASP A 113 -0.71 10.36 9.60
N ASN A 114 -0.80 11.58 10.11
CA ASN A 114 -0.67 12.81 9.34
C ASN A 114 0.74 13.44 9.45
N SER A 115 1.70 12.78 10.11
CA SER A 115 3.07 13.28 10.25
C SER A 115 3.88 13.27 8.96
N GLY A 116 3.43 12.48 7.96
CA GLY A 116 4.17 12.24 6.72
C GLY A 116 5.33 11.24 6.88
N SER A 117 5.39 10.52 8.00
CA SER A 117 6.44 9.53 8.26
C SER A 117 6.20 8.22 7.50
N GLN A 118 4.95 7.89 7.18
CA GLN A 118 4.58 6.69 6.41
C GLN A 118 4.37 7.05 4.94
N GLY A 119 5.20 6.49 4.06
CA GLY A 119 5.15 6.77 2.61
C GLY A 119 3.85 6.31 1.94
N ASP A 120 3.21 5.28 2.49
CA ASP A 120 1.98 4.68 1.97
C ASP A 120 0.77 5.60 2.04
N LYS A 121 0.82 6.69 2.81
CA LYS A 121 -0.16 7.77 2.75
C LYS A 121 -0.35 8.32 1.32
N ALA A 122 0.67 8.21 0.46
CA ALA A 122 0.60 8.65 -0.94
C ALA A 122 -0.55 8.01 -1.74
N ILE A 123 -1.08 6.86 -1.30
CA ILE A 123 -2.27 6.24 -1.91
C ILE A 123 -3.46 7.20 -1.95
N VAL A 124 -3.60 8.09 -0.96
CA VAL A 124 -4.69 9.07 -0.88
C VAL A 124 -4.61 10.05 -2.06
N ASP A 125 -3.42 10.58 -2.33
CA ASP A 125 -3.20 11.54 -3.42
C ASP A 125 -3.40 10.87 -4.79
N VAL A 126 -2.93 9.63 -4.94
CA VAL A 126 -3.15 8.82 -6.15
C VAL A 126 -4.64 8.65 -6.44
N LEU A 127 -5.42 8.26 -5.44
CA LEU A 127 -6.85 8.04 -5.60
C LEU A 127 -7.62 9.36 -5.80
N LYS A 128 -7.23 10.44 -5.11
CA LYS A 128 -7.79 11.78 -5.36
C LYS A 128 -7.53 12.28 -6.79
N ALA A 129 -6.38 11.94 -7.37
CA ALA A 129 -6.06 12.32 -8.75
C ALA A 129 -7.06 11.74 -9.77
N VAL A 130 -7.66 10.60 -9.51
CA VAL A 130 -8.71 9.98 -10.34
C VAL A 130 -10.12 10.31 -9.87
N GLY A 131 -10.29 11.25 -8.92
CA GLY A 131 -11.59 11.76 -8.50
C GLY A 131 -12.20 11.09 -7.28
N ALA A 132 -11.44 10.33 -6.50
CA ALA A 132 -11.92 9.73 -5.26
C ALA A 132 -12.37 10.79 -4.25
N ASP A 133 -13.51 10.57 -3.60
CA ASP A 133 -14.03 11.43 -2.55
C ASP A 133 -13.44 11.02 -1.20
N ILE A 134 -12.27 11.58 -0.91
CA ILE A 134 -11.52 11.38 0.31
C ILE A 134 -11.31 12.72 0.99
N GLU A 135 -11.71 12.83 2.25
CA GLU A 135 -11.54 14.02 3.07
C GLU A 135 -10.66 13.71 4.28
N GLU A 136 -9.61 14.51 4.46
CA GLU A 136 -8.69 14.40 5.57
C GLU A 136 -9.07 15.44 6.63
N ASP A 137 -9.32 15.00 7.86
CA ASP A 137 -9.51 15.90 9.01
C ASP A 137 -8.26 15.86 9.90
N ALA A 138 -7.44 16.89 9.78
CA ALA A 138 -6.23 17.02 10.57
C ALA A 138 -6.49 17.27 12.07
N ASN A 139 -7.69 17.74 12.45
CA ASN A 139 -8.01 18.01 13.86
C ASN A 139 -8.31 16.72 14.61
N THR A 140 -8.93 15.76 13.94
CA THR A 140 -9.29 14.46 14.53
C THR A 140 -8.33 13.34 14.12
N ASN A 141 -7.37 13.62 13.22
CA ASN A 141 -6.54 12.61 12.58
C ASN A 141 -7.38 11.48 11.98
N SER A 142 -8.42 11.85 11.24
CA SER A 142 -9.31 10.90 10.58
C SER A 142 -9.38 11.11 9.08
N LEU A 143 -9.80 10.05 8.39
CA LEU A 143 -10.03 10.01 6.96
C LEU A 143 -11.48 9.62 6.71
N ILE A 144 -12.22 10.47 6.00
CA ILE A 144 -13.58 10.17 5.58
C ILE A 144 -13.55 9.76 4.12
N VAL A 145 -14.05 8.57 3.82
CA VAL A 145 -14.02 7.98 2.48
C VAL A 145 -15.45 7.69 2.03
N ARG A 146 -15.81 8.16 0.83
CA ARG A 146 -17.17 8.02 0.27
C ARG A 146 -17.11 7.42 -1.12
N GLY A 147 -17.93 6.38 -1.35
CA GLY A 147 -18.11 5.73 -2.64
C GLY A 147 -19.57 5.73 -3.10
N GLY A 148 -19.82 5.31 -4.33
CA GLY A 148 -21.15 5.17 -4.90
C GLY A 148 -22.01 6.44 -4.76
N THR A 149 -23.24 6.29 -4.29
CA THR A 149 -24.20 7.39 -4.07
C THR A 149 -23.86 8.29 -2.86
N LYS A 150 -22.95 7.85 -1.98
CA LYS A 150 -22.46 8.64 -0.84
C LYS A 150 -21.40 9.65 -1.25
N SER A 151 -20.76 9.42 -2.40
CA SER A 151 -19.71 10.31 -2.93
C SER A 151 -20.29 11.65 -3.41
N ARG A 152 -19.52 12.72 -3.20
CA ARG A 152 -19.77 14.05 -3.81
C ARG A 152 -19.40 14.05 -5.30
N THR A 153 -18.61 13.09 -5.75
CA THR A 153 -18.39 12.82 -7.17
C THR A 153 -19.60 12.06 -7.73
N PRO A 154 -20.18 12.42 -8.88
CA PRO A 154 -21.33 11.74 -9.44
C PRO A 154 -21.12 10.23 -9.52
N PHE A 155 -21.99 9.45 -8.84
CA PHE A 155 -21.95 7.97 -8.74
C PHE A 155 -20.66 7.38 -8.16
N GLY A 156 -19.82 8.19 -7.49
CA GLY A 156 -18.50 7.75 -7.03
C GLY A 156 -17.53 7.37 -8.16
N ARG A 157 -17.79 7.82 -9.38
CA ARG A 157 -17.05 7.44 -10.58
C ARG A 157 -15.60 7.92 -10.49
N LEU A 158 -14.66 6.99 -10.64
CA LEU A 158 -13.24 7.25 -10.75
C LEU A 158 -12.83 7.34 -12.23
N SER A 159 -11.97 8.30 -12.60
CA SER A 159 -11.62 8.51 -14.01
C SER A 159 -10.30 9.25 -14.18
N THR A 160 -9.56 8.92 -15.24
CA THR A 160 -8.39 9.67 -15.70
C THR A 160 -8.72 10.70 -16.77
N GLU A 161 -9.99 10.91 -17.14
CA GLU A 161 -10.41 11.80 -18.24
C GLU A 161 -9.90 13.24 -18.11
N LYS A 162 -9.61 13.72 -16.91
CA LYS A 162 -9.06 15.07 -16.65
C LYS A 162 -7.54 15.12 -16.68
N LEU A 163 -6.88 13.98 -16.83
CA LEU A 163 -5.44 13.86 -16.85
C LEU A 163 -4.91 13.86 -18.29
N GLU A 164 -3.65 14.17 -18.44
CA GLU A 164 -2.98 14.15 -19.74
C GLU A 164 -3.04 12.73 -20.34
N ASN A 165 -3.40 12.63 -21.62
CA ASN A 165 -3.58 11.38 -22.35
C ASN A 165 -4.58 10.39 -21.74
N ASN A 166 -5.48 10.81 -20.85
CA ASN A 166 -6.36 9.95 -20.08
C ASN A 166 -5.58 8.85 -19.32
N GLU A 167 -4.43 9.20 -18.79
CA GLU A 167 -3.50 8.27 -18.15
C GLU A 167 -3.01 8.82 -16.81
N LEU A 168 -2.99 7.98 -15.78
CA LEU A 168 -2.32 8.24 -14.50
C LEU A 168 -1.06 7.39 -14.39
N ARG A 169 0.10 8.04 -14.25
CA ARG A 169 1.38 7.36 -13.95
C ARG A 169 1.76 7.60 -12.50
N VAL A 170 2.07 6.52 -11.80
CA VAL A 170 2.38 6.53 -10.37
C VAL A 170 3.69 5.83 -10.13
N ASN A 171 4.71 6.56 -9.68
CA ASN A 171 5.93 5.95 -9.16
C ASN A 171 5.65 5.42 -7.75
N ILE A 172 5.69 4.09 -7.59
CA ILE A 172 5.38 3.42 -6.32
C ILE A 172 6.62 3.00 -5.53
N SER A 173 7.82 3.41 -5.92
CA SER A 173 9.06 3.01 -5.24
C SER A 173 9.14 3.42 -3.76
N GLY A 174 8.39 4.45 -3.38
CA GLY A 174 8.28 4.92 -1.99
C GLY A 174 7.21 4.20 -1.16
N PHE A 175 6.25 3.51 -1.80
CA PHE A 175 5.12 2.81 -1.17
C PHE A 175 4.69 1.57 -1.97
N PRO A 176 5.61 0.63 -2.21
CA PRO A 176 5.39 -0.50 -3.12
C PRO A 176 4.32 -1.46 -2.62
N ASP A 177 4.03 -1.46 -1.33
CA ASP A 177 3.03 -2.34 -0.73
C ASP A 177 1.59 -1.94 -1.09
N ALA A 178 1.37 -0.71 -1.54
CA ALA A 178 0.08 -0.26 -2.06
C ALA A 178 -0.29 -0.86 -3.44
N ILE A 179 0.65 -1.53 -4.14
CA ILE A 179 0.42 -2.07 -5.50
C ILE A 179 -0.83 -2.95 -5.58
N CYS A 180 -1.10 -3.79 -4.56
CA CYS A 180 -2.24 -4.71 -4.58
C CYS A 180 -3.56 -3.95 -4.48
N ALA A 181 -3.66 -2.98 -3.57
CA ALA A 181 -4.85 -2.14 -3.41
C ALA A 181 -5.06 -1.25 -4.64
N LEU A 182 -4.01 -0.62 -5.15
CA LEU A 182 -4.07 0.24 -6.33
C LEU A 182 -4.43 -0.54 -7.59
N ALA A 183 -3.93 -1.76 -7.78
CA ALA A 183 -4.27 -2.58 -8.95
C ALA A 183 -5.77 -2.91 -8.98
N VAL A 184 -6.34 -3.31 -7.83
CA VAL A 184 -7.78 -3.55 -7.70
C VAL A 184 -8.58 -2.27 -7.96
N ALA A 185 -8.22 -1.15 -7.31
CA ALA A 185 -8.92 0.11 -7.51
C ALA A 185 -8.85 0.57 -8.98
N SER A 186 -7.71 0.37 -9.65
CA SER A 186 -7.50 0.77 -11.05
C SER A 186 -8.41 0.02 -12.03
N CYS A 187 -8.87 -1.19 -11.71
CA CYS A 187 -9.85 -1.90 -12.52
C CYS A 187 -11.20 -1.15 -12.61
N PHE A 188 -11.49 -0.27 -11.64
CA PHE A 188 -12.73 0.52 -11.55
C PHE A 188 -12.53 1.99 -11.99
N VAL A 189 -11.34 2.35 -12.43
CA VAL A 189 -11.04 3.70 -12.96
C VAL A 189 -11.29 3.72 -14.45
N GLU A 190 -12.11 4.65 -14.94
CA GLU A 190 -12.26 4.87 -16.38
C GLU A 190 -10.99 5.47 -16.96
N GLY A 191 -10.25 4.68 -17.75
CA GLY A 191 -8.99 5.06 -18.39
C GLY A 191 -7.80 4.21 -17.97
N THR A 192 -6.59 4.75 -18.09
CA THR A 192 -5.36 3.97 -17.88
C THR A 192 -4.65 4.40 -16.61
N VAL A 193 -4.24 3.42 -15.79
CA VAL A 193 -3.35 3.61 -14.64
C VAL A 193 -2.10 2.76 -14.85
N ILE A 194 -0.94 3.38 -14.65
CA ILE A 194 0.37 2.71 -14.76
C ILE A 194 1.12 2.90 -13.44
N LEU A 195 1.39 1.80 -12.76
CA LEU A 195 2.19 1.74 -11.53
C LEU A 195 3.63 1.43 -11.95
N GLU A 196 4.52 2.42 -11.78
CA GLU A 196 5.91 2.39 -12.26
C GLU A 196 6.92 2.27 -11.11
N ASP A 197 8.18 1.96 -11.46
CA ASP A 197 9.28 1.72 -10.50
C ASP A 197 8.88 0.66 -9.46
N ALA A 198 8.22 -0.39 -9.96
CA ALA A 198 7.58 -1.45 -9.20
C ALA A 198 8.41 -2.73 -9.07
N ALA A 199 9.65 -2.76 -9.58
CA ALA A 199 10.48 -3.98 -9.61
C ALA A 199 10.66 -4.64 -8.24
N VAL A 200 10.62 -3.88 -7.15
CA VAL A 200 10.71 -4.40 -5.77
C VAL A 200 9.50 -5.26 -5.41
N CYS A 201 8.33 -5.03 -6.01
CA CYS A 201 7.10 -5.79 -5.77
C CYS A 201 7.21 -7.26 -6.26
N ARG A 202 8.17 -7.56 -7.13
CA ARG A 202 8.48 -8.93 -7.55
C ARG A 202 9.27 -9.73 -6.51
N LYS A 203 9.80 -9.05 -5.49
CA LYS A 203 10.66 -9.62 -4.45
C LYS A 203 10.01 -9.62 -3.07
N LYS A 204 8.70 -9.38 -3.01
CA LYS A 204 7.92 -9.41 -1.77
C LYS A 204 7.54 -10.87 -1.43
N GLU A 205 6.46 -11.10 -0.68
CA GLU A 205 6.00 -12.44 -0.29
C GLU A 205 5.73 -13.32 -1.53
N THR A 206 5.27 -12.68 -2.60
CA THR A 206 5.12 -13.25 -3.94
C THR A 206 5.72 -12.31 -4.99
N ASP A 207 5.80 -12.74 -6.24
CA ASP A 207 5.89 -11.81 -7.37
C ASP A 207 4.52 -11.16 -7.56
N ARG A 208 4.24 -10.07 -6.78
CA ARG A 208 2.94 -9.40 -6.79
C ARG A 208 2.52 -8.92 -8.16
N ILE A 209 3.45 -8.48 -9.00
CA ILE A 209 3.14 -8.05 -10.36
C ILE A 209 2.60 -9.21 -11.18
N ALA A 210 3.29 -10.36 -11.18
CA ALA A 210 2.86 -11.53 -11.94
C ALA A 210 1.54 -12.12 -11.42
N VAL A 211 1.37 -12.16 -10.09
CA VAL A 211 0.14 -12.67 -9.45
C VAL A 211 -1.06 -11.79 -9.78
N LEU A 212 -0.91 -10.46 -9.65
CA LEU A 212 -1.97 -9.49 -9.96
C LEU A 212 -2.35 -9.54 -11.44
N GLU A 213 -1.35 -9.49 -12.33
CA GLU A 213 -1.60 -9.55 -13.77
C GLU A 213 -2.38 -10.81 -14.15
N LYS A 214 -1.93 -11.98 -13.68
CA LYS A 214 -2.59 -13.25 -14.00
C LYS A 214 -4.02 -13.29 -13.48
N GLN A 215 -4.23 -13.06 -12.20
CA GLN A 215 -5.51 -13.28 -11.55
C GLN A 215 -6.54 -12.20 -11.91
N LEU A 216 -6.13 -10.92 -11.99
CA LEU A 216 -7.05 -9.86 -12.44
C LEU A 216 -7.46 -10.04 -13.91
N ARG A 217 -6.54 -10.51 -14.77
CA ARG A 217 -6.88 -10.86 -16.17
C ARG A 217 -7.89 -12.02 -16.23
N GLU A 218 -7.72 -13.04 -15.41
CA GLU A 218 -8.67 -14.16 -15.30
C GLU A 218 -10.05 -13.70 -14.81
N LEU A 219 -10.13 -12.59 -14.07
CA LEU A 219 -11.37 -11.95 -13.61
C LEU A 219 -11.89 -10.87 -14.57
N GLY A 220 -11.34 -10.74 -15.78
CA GLY A 220 -11.84 -9.86 -16.83
C GLY A 220 -11.15 -8.50 -16.95
N ALA A 221 -10.07 -8.22 -16.20
CA ALA A 221 -9.33 -6.97 -16.32
C ALA A 221 -8.49 -6.92 -17.60
N ASP A 222 -8.43 -5.75 -18.23
CA ASP A 222 -7.43 -5.42 -19.25
C ASP A 222 -6.16 -4.92 -18.53
N ILE A 223 -5.21 -5.84 -18.37
CA ILE A 223 -4.01 -5.65 -17.57
C ILE A 223 -2.78 -6.25 -18.26
N SER A 224 -1.67 -5.54 -18.17
CA SER A 224 -0.37 -6.00 -18.67
C SER A 224 0.76 -5.54 -17.74
N SER A 225 1.89 -6.23 -17.77
CA SER A 225 3.06 -5.85 -16.96
C SER A 225 4.36 -5.93 -17.75
N GLY A 226 5.39 -5.25 -17.24
CA GLY A 226 6.79 -5.42 -17.61
C GLY A 226 7.63 -5.69 -16.36
N ASP A 227 8.94 -5.58 -16.49
CA ASP A 227 9.85 -5.91 -15.39
C ASP A 227 9.63 -5.04 -14.14
N ASP A 228 9.26 -3.78 -14.32
CA ASP A 228 9.15 -2.76 -13.27
C ASP A 228 7.86 -1.95 -13.30
N TYR A 229 6.83 -2.41 -14.02
CA TYR A 229 5.53 -1.74 -14.06
C TYR A 229 4.35 -2.71 -14.14
N LEU A 230 3.17 -2.18 -13.76
CA LEU A 230 1.87 -2.81 -13.96
C LEU A 230 0.95 -1.75 -14.59
N LYS A 231 0.37 -2.08 -15.76
CA LYS A 231 -0.56 -1.23 -16.50
C LYS A 231 -1.94 -1.82 -16.50
N ILE A 232 -2.94 -1.03 -16.09
CA ILE A 232 -4.36 -1.42 -16.06
C ILE A 232 -5.15 -0.41 -16.91
N CYS A 233 -5.91 -0.93 -17.89
CA CYS A 233 -6.91 -0.18 -18.63
C CYS A 233 -8.28 -0.50 -18.02
N GLY A 234 -8.69 0.31 -17.04
CA GLY A 234 -9.90 0.05 -16.27
C GLY A 234 -11.13 0.74 -16.85
N HIS A 235 -12.29 0.30 -16.38
CA HIS A 235 -13.58 0.90 -16.70
C HIS A 235 -14.40 1.13 -15.44
N SER A 236 -15.04 2.29 -15.35
CA SER A 236 -16.02 2.52 -14.28
C SER A 236 -17.24 1.59 -14.48
N PRO A 237 -17.80 1.01 -13.40
CA PRO A 237 -19.02 0.20 -13.50
C PRO A 237 -20.22 0.97 -14.07
N LEU A 238 -20.24 2.30 -13.91
CA LEU A 238 -21.29 3.16 -14.37
C LEU A 238 -20.76 4.21 -15.35
N LEU A 239 -21.56 4.53 -16.36
CA LEU A 239 -21.39 5.66 -17.25
C LEU A 239 -21.70 6.99 -16.55
N PRO A 240 -21.34 8.15 -17.14
CA PRO A 240 -21.59 9.46 -16.52
C PRO A 240 -23.08 9.77 -16.25
N ASP A 241 -24.01 9.08 -16.92
CA ASP A 241 -25.45 9.21 -16.74
C ASP A 241 -26.02 8.25 -15.66
N GLY A 242 -25.15 7.43 -15.04
CA GLY A 242 -25.52 6.45 -14.03
C GLY A 242 -26.02 5.11 -14.58
N SER A 243 -26.05 4.93 -15.90
CA SER A 243 -26.36 3.64 -16.50
C SER A 243 -25.16 2.67 -16.39
N LYS A 244 -25.43 1.36 -16.50
CA LYS A 244 -24.37 0.35 -16.49
C LYS A 244 -23.41 0.53 -17.66
N ASN A 245 -22.11 0.49 -17.38
CA ASN A 245 -21.09 0.56 -18.40
C ASN A 245 -20.89 -0.84 -19.03
N PRO A 246 -21.19 -1.05 -20.34
CA PRO A 246 -21.03 -2.34 -20.99
C PRO A 246 -19.56 -2.76 -21.16
N GLU A 247 -18.62 -1.82 -21.03
CA GLU A 247 -17.18 -2.11 -21.10
C GLU A 247 -16.60 -2.60 -19.75
N PHE A 248 -17.30 -2.42 -18.64
CA PHE A 248 -16.91 -2.99 -17.37
C PHE A 248 -17.10 -4.51 -17.41
N LYS A 249 -15.99 -5.26 -17.32
CA LYS A 249 -15.94 -6.72 -17.51
C LYS A 249 -15.51 -7.48 -16.27
N ILE A 250 -15.22 -6.81 -15.17
CA ILE A 250 -14.78 -7.48 -13.95
C ILE A 250 -15.91 -8.35 -13.41
N HIS A 251 -15.60 -9.59 -13.10
CA HIS A 251 -16.55 -10.62 -12.63
C HIS A 251 -15.98 -11.45 -11.48
N GLY A 252 -16.83 -12.26 -10.87
CA GLY A 252 -16.46 -13.18 -9.79
C GLY A 252 -15.58 -14.34 -10.23
N GLY A 253 -14.97 -15.01 -9.26
CA GLY A 253 -14.12 -16.18 -9.51
C GLY A 253 -13.37 -16.65 -8.29
N THR A 254 -12.43 -17.59 -8.47
CA THR A 254 -11.56 -18.09 -7.42
C THR A 254 -10.14 -17.59 -7.64
N VAL A 255 -9.51 -17.09 -6.58
CA VAL A 255 -8.15 -16.57 -6.58
C VAL A 255 -7.29 -17.21 -5.50
N GLU A 256 -5.99 -17.29 -5.76
CA GLU A 256 -4.99 -17.81 -4.83
C GLU A 256 -4.28 -16.63 -4.15
N SER A 257 -4.17 -16.63 -2.83
CA SER A 257 -3.37 -15.64 -2.11
C SER A 257 -1.87 -15.94 -2.20
N PHE A 258 -1.50 -17.20 -2.34
CA PHE A 258 -0.12 -17.69 -2.23
C PHE A 258 0.53 -17.30 -0.90
N ASP A 259 -0.24 -17.30 0.19
CA ASP A 259 0.15 -16.81 1.52
C ASP A 259 0.58 -15.32 1.57
N ASP A 260 0.31 -14.55 0.51
CA ASP A 260 0.50 -13.11 0.50
C ASP A 260 -0.75 -12.39 1.02
N HIS A 261 -0.64 -11.86 2.22
CA HIS A 261 -1.73 -11.17 2.91
C HIS A 261 -2.29 -9.98 2.14
N ARG A 262 -1.47 -9.27 1.34
CA ARG A 262 -1.93 -8.12 0.55
C ARG A 262 -2.71 -8.56 -0.69
N ILE A 263 -2.32 -9.67 -1.31
CA ILE A 263 -3.10 -10.29 -2.38
C ILE A 263 -4.46 -10.71 -1.82
N ALA A 264 -4.48 -11.42 -0.68
CA ALA A 264 -5.73 -11.86 -0.05
C ALA A 264 -6.67 -10.69 0.27
N MET A 265 -6.18 -9.64 0.93
CA MET A 265 -6.97 -8.46 1.29
C MET A 265 -7.47 -7.68 0.06
N ALA A 266 -6.65 -7.53 -0.97
CA ALA A 266 -7.02 -6.81 -2.19
C ALA A 266 -8.17 -7.52 -2.93
N PHE A 267 -8.09 -8.83 -3.11
CA PHE A 267 -9.16 -9.60 -3.75
C PHE A 267 -10.40 -9.72 -2.88
N ALA A 268 -10.28 -9.73 -1.56
CA ALA A 268 -11.42 -9.62 -0.66
C ALA A 268 -12.17 -8.28 -0.87
N CYS A 269 -11.44 -7.17 -1.01
CA CYS A 269 -12.02 -5.85 -1.33
C CYS A 269 -12.64 -5.83 -2.74
N LEU A 270 -12.01 -6.49 -3.73
CA LEU A 270 -12.60 -6.64 -5.07
C LEU A 270 -13.97 -7.33 -5.00
N GLY A 271 -14.07 -8.41 -4.22
CA GLY A 271 -15.33 -9.14 -4.06
C GLY A 271 -16.47 -8.31 -3.51
N LEU A 272 -16.18 -7.34 -2.60
CA LEU A 272 -17.17 -6.41 -2.06
C LEU A 272 -17.72 -5.43 -3.10
N ALA A 273 -16.95 -5.15 -4.15
CA ALA A 273 -17.28 -4.17 -5.18
C ALA A 273 -18.02 -4.77 -6.38
N LEU A 274 -18.20 -6.09 -6.42
CA LEU A 274 -18.88 -6.79 -7.52
C LEU A 274 -20.40 -6.62 -7.46
N SER A 275 -21.04 -6.84 -8.61
CA SER A 275 -22.50 -6.84 -8.72
C SER A 275 -23.12 -8.00 -7.93
N GLU A 276 -24.39 -7.82 -7.54
CA GLU A 276 -25.15 -8.88 -6.90
C GLU A 276 -25.18 -10.17 -7.76
N GLY A 277 -24.85 -11.29 -7.12
CA GLY A 277 -24.72 -12.59 -7.79
C GLY A 277 -23.29 -13.00 -8.14
N ASP A 278 -22.34 -12.05 -8.17
CA ASP A 278 -20.92 -12.32 -8.33
C ASP A 278 -20.23 -12.40 -6.96
N SER A 279 -19.17 -13.22 -6.88
CA SER A 279 -18.37 -13.34 -5.66
C SER A 279 -16.93 -13.72 -5.98
N ILE A 280 -16.02 -13.35 -5.08
CA ILE A 280 -14.62 -13.81 -5.11
C ILE A 280 -14.42 -14.83 -4.00
N VAL A 281 -13.90 -15.99 -4.34
CA VAL A 281 -13.38 -16.97 -3.38
C VAL A 281 -11.88 -16.77 -3.29
N VAL A 282 -11.40 -16.36 -2.11
CA VAL A 282 -9.97 -16.18 -1.83
C VAL A 282 -9.48 -17.41 -1.08
N LYS A 283 -8.55 -18.17 -1.66
CA LYS A 283 -7.90 -19.29 -0.96
C LYS A 283 -6.80 -18.81 -0.03
N ASP A 284 -6.59 -19.57 1.05
CA ASP A 284 -5.62 -19.27 2.11
C ASP A 284 -5.77 -17.82 2.66
N ALA A 285 -7.05 -17.41 2.81
CA ALA A 285 -7.41 -16.04 3.19
C ALA A 285 -6.99 -15.66 4.62
N GLU A 286 -6.72 -16.64 5.48
CA GLU A 286 -6.22 -16.47 6.83
C GLU A 286 -4.83 -15.84 6.89
N CYS A 287 -4.04 -15.85 5.82
CA CYS A 287 -2.74 -15.19 5.73
C CYS A 287 -2.83 -13.68 5.99
N CYS A 288 -4.00 -13.06 5.87
CA CYS A 288 -4.24 -11.67 6.27
C CYS A 288 -3.80 -11.39 7.72
N ALA A 289 -3.82 -12.40 8.59
CA ALA A 289 -3.42 -12.27 9.99
C ALA A 289 -1.95 -11.89 10.18
N VAL A 290 -1.11 -12.03 9.17
CA VAL A 290 0.33 -11.66 9.22
C VAL A 290 0.51 -10.16 9.46
N SER A 291 -0.25 -9.30 8.77
CA SER A 291 -0.13 -7.84 8.89
C SER A 291 -1.40 -7.16 9.42
N PHE A 292 -2.56 -7.80 9.26
CA PHE A 292 -3.84 -7.28 9.73
C PHE A 292 -4.65 -8.40 10.42
N PRO A 293 -4.28 -8.79 11.66
CA PRO A 293 -4.82 -9.98 12.34
C PRO A 293 -6.35 -10.04 12.45
N LYS A 294 -7.02 -8.89 12.39
CA LYS A 294 -8.48 -8.77 12.51
C LYS A 294 -9.12 -8.19 11.25
N PHE A 295 -8.51 -8.34 10.11
CA PHE A 295 -9.00 -7.74 8.85
C PHE A 295 -10.48 -8.03 8.62
N TYR A 296 -10.88 -9.29 8.57
CA TYR A 296 -12.29 -9.67 8.32
C TYR A 296 -13.24 -9.18 9.41
N GLU A 297 -12.83 -9.27 10.68
CA GLU A 297 -13.64 -8.77 11.80
C GLU A 297 -13.85 -7.24 11.73
N VAL A 298 -12.81 -6.49 11.36
CA VAL A 298 -12.88 -5.02 11.20
C VAL A 298 -13.78 -4.67 10.03
N MET A 299 -13.60 -5.32 8.90
CA MET A 299 -14.42 -5.09 7.71
C MET A 299 -15.89 -5.45 7.94
N GLN A 300 -16.19 -6.53 8.69
CA GLN A 300 -17.56 -6.89 9.07
C GLN A 300 -18.22 -5.84 9.97
N LYS A 301 -17.46 -5.16 10.83
CA LYS A 301 -17.99 -4.05 11.66
C LYS A 301 -18.45 -2.85 10.84
N ILE A 302 -17.93 -2.68 9.64
CA ILE A 302 -18.37 -1.66 8.68
C ILE A 302 -19.28 -2.25 7.58
N ASN A 303 -19.98 -3.34 7.90
CA ASN A 303 -21.00 -4.01 7.09
C ASN A 303 -20.47 -4.76 5.84
N ALA A 304 -19.19 -5.04 5.72
CA ALA A 304 -18.69 -5.97 4.71
C ALA A 304 -19.15 -7.40 5.04
N THR A 305 -19.50 -8.18 4.03
CA THR A 305 -19.94 -9.57 4.21
C THR A 305 -18.91 -10.54 3.68
N PHE A 306 -18.41 -11.41 4.55
CA PHE A 306 -17.52 -12.51 4.22
C PHE A 306 -18.06 -13.81 4.77
N THR A 307 -17.93 -14.90 4.02
CA THR A 307 -18.33 -16.25 4.42
C THR A 307 -17.17 -17.21 4.20
N THR A 308 -17.01 -18.16 5.11
CA THR A 308 -16.08 -19.29 4.91
C THR A 308 -16.76 -20.37 4.06
N VAL A 309 -16.07 -20.85 3.03
CA VAL A 309 -16.53 -21.87 2.10
C VAL A 309 -15.61 -23.10 2.13
#